data_3d69d884e89fa549770b4f387b1fb9af
#
_entry.id   3d69d884e89fa549770b4f387b1fb9af
#
_cell.length_a   1.000
_cell.length_b   1.000
_cell.length_c   1.000
_cell.angle_alpha   90.00
_cell.angle_beta   90.00
_cell.angle_gamma   90.00
#
_symmetry.space_group_name_H-M   'P 1'
#
loop_
_entity.id
_entity.type
_entity.pdbx_description
1 polymer ?
#
loop_
_entity_poly.entity_id
_entity_poly.type
_entity_poly.pdbx_seq_one_letter_code
_entity_poly.pdbx_strand_id
1 'polypeptide(L)'
;KIKKKVFDFKNALSEKKVTNELKKNNIDLICLAGFMKILSKNFIKNFKGKILNIHPSLLPKYKGLNTHEKAIKKKDKYSGCTVHFVNSKLDSGEIINQKKVRISKLDTPDTLAKKILIQEHKLYPAAILKILSL
;
A
#
# COMPACT_ATOMS: atom_id res chain seq x y z
N LYS A 1 7.52 -17.16 -16.23
CA LYS A 1 6.71 -17.64 -15.09
C LYS A 1 7.12 -16.88 -13.84
N ILE A 2 6.18 -16.20 -13.15
CA ILE A 2 6.47 -15.46 -11.92
C ILE A 2 6.73 -16.47 -10.79
N LYS A 3 7.86 -16.30 -10.09
CA LYS A 3 8.18 -17.11 -8.90
C LYS A 3 7.23 -16.75 -7.76
N LYS A 4 6.75 -17.76 -7.04
CA LYS A 4 5.88 -17.60 -5.86
C LYS A 4 6.57 -18.19 -4.64
N LYS A 5 6.43 -17.51 -3.50
CA LYS A 5 6.89 -17.99 -2.20
C LYS A 5 5.95 -17.46 -1.11
N VAL A 6 5.63 -18.31 -0.14
CA VAL A 6 4.74 -17.96 0.97
C VAL A 6 5.57 -17.77 2.24
N PHE A 7 5.30 -16.69 2.94
CA PHE A 7 5.90 -16.37 4.23
C PHE A 7 4.82 -16.03 5.24
N ASP A 8 5.00 -16.48 6.47
CA ASP A 8 4.13 -16.12 7.59
C ASP A 8 4.79 -14.98 8.38
N PHE A 9 4.24 -13.78 8.27
CA PHE A 9 4.74 -12.59 8.95
C PHE A 9 4.25 -12.50 10.41
N LYS A 10 4.59 -13.49 11.24
CA LYS A 10 4.16 -13.53 12.65
C LYS A 10 5.11 -12.84 13.62
N ASN A 11 6.39 -12.81 13.31
CA ASN A 11 7.43 -12.33 14.23
C ASN A 11 8.71 -11.90 13.51
N ALA A 12 9.70 -11.41 14.26
CA ALA A 12 10.99 -10.98 13.73
C ALA A 12 11.78 -12.07 12.97
N LEU A 13 11.60 -13.34 13.33
CA LEU A 13 12.24 -14.46 12.62
C LEU A 13 11.66 -14.61 11.21
N SER A 14 10.36 -14.39 11.05
CA SER A 14 9.70 -14.41 9.74
C SER A 14 10.21 -13.28 8.85
N GLU A 15 10.36 -12.06 9.39
CA GLU A 15 10.96 -10.93 8.66
C GLU A 15 12.39 -11.22 8.21
N LYS A 16 13.20 -11.87 9.07
CA LYS A 16 14.57 -12.27 8.73
C LYS A 16 14.60 -13.25 7.55
N LYS A 17 13.70 -14.23 7.53
CA LYS A 17 13.56 -15.16 6.40
C LYS A 17 13.22 -14.43 5.10
N VAL A 18 12.30 -13.49 5.14
CA VAL A 18 11.95 -12.65 3.98
C VAL A 18 13.14 -11.81 3.54
N THR A 19 13.82 -11.15 4.46
CA THR A 19 15.01 -10.34 4.14
C THR A 19 16.10 -11.15 3.45
N ASN A 20 16.35 -12.38 3.90
CA ASN A 20 17.32 -13.27 3.29
C ASN A 20 16.90 -13.66 1.86
N GLU A 21 15.62 -13.94 1.65
CA GLU A 21 15.10 -14.26 0.31
C GLU A 21 15.20 -13.08 -0.65
N LEU A 22 14.89 -11.88 -0.18
CA LEU A 22 15.02 -10.65 -0.98
C LEU A 22 16.47 -10.41 -1.41
N LYS A 23 17.42 -10.57 -0.46
CA LYS A 23 18.86 -10.46 -0.75
C LYS A 23 19.33 -11.50 -1.75
N LYS A 24 18.94 -12.78 -1.56
CA LYS A 24 19.32 -13.88 -2.45
C LYS A 24 18.88 -13.65 -3.89
N ASN A 25 17.75 -12.95 -4.10
CA ASN A 25 17.21 -12.67 -5.43
C ASN A 25 17.52 -11.25 -5.92
N ASN A 26 18.40 -10.51 -5.25
CA ASN A 26 18.79 -9.13 -5.61
C ASN A 26 17.59 -8.20 -5.81
N ILE A 27 16.61 -8.29 -4.90
CA ILE A 27 15.41 -7.44 -4.94
C ILE A 27 15.75 -6.07 -4.37
N ASP A 28 15.44 -5.01 -5.13
CA ASP A 28 15.65 -3.60 -4.78
C ASP A 28 14.35 -2.78 -4.71
N LEU A 29 13.23 -3.38 -5.11
CA LEU A 29 11.91 -2.77 -5.00
C LEU A 29 10.89 -3.76 -4.42
N ILE A 30 10.21 -3.36 -3.35
CA ILE A 30 9.07 -4.07 -2.77
C ILE A 30 7.80 -3.28 -3.04
N CYS A 31 6.79 -3.93 -3.60
CA CYS A 31 5.45 -3.36 -3.80
C CYS A 31 4.45 -4.08 -2.90
N LEU A 32 4.01 -3.42 -1.83
CA LEU A 32 3.00 -3.95 -0.91
C LEU A 32 1.60 -3.69 -1.47
N ALA A 33 0.77 -4.71 -1.46
CA ALA A 33 -0.64 -4.62 -1.85
C ALA A 33 -1.48 -5.51 -0.94
N GLY A 34 -2.48 -4.96 -0.28
CA GLY A 34 -3.29 -5.68 0.72
C GLY A 34 -2.49 -6.16 1.93
N PHE A 35 -1.35 -5.55 2.20
CA PHE A 35 -0.49 -5.89 3.32
C PHE A 35 -0.97 -5.16 4.58
N MET A 36 -1.54 -5.91 5.53
CA MET A 36 -2.17 -5.35 6.74
C MET A 36 -1.27 -5.33 7.97
N LYS A 37 0.00 -5.65 7.83
CA LYS A 37 0.95 -5.65 8.94
C LYS A 37 1.89 -4.44 8.86
N ILE A 38 2.46 -4.08 9.98
CA ILE A 38 3.48 -3.03 10.04
C ILE A 38 4.84 -3.73 9.95
N LEU A 39 5.64 -3.34 8.97
CA LEU A 39 7.03 -3.78 8.87
C LEU A 39 7.84 -3.17 10.02
N SER A 40 8.69 -3.98 10.65
CA SER A 40 9.54 -3.48 11.73
C SER A 40 10.52 -2.43 11.23
N LYS A 41 10.94 -1.53 12.15
CA LYS A 41 12.01 -0.56 11.87
C LYS A 41 13.28 -1.25 11.37
N ASN A 42 13.55 -2.42 11.93
CA ASN A 42 14.73 -3.23 11.59
C ASN A 42 14.65 -3.78 10.17
N PHE A 43 13.48 -4.29 9.75
CA PHE A 43 13.25 -4.73 8.38
C PHE A 43 13.48 -3.58 7.38
N ILE A 44 12.85 -2.44 7.63
CA ILE A 44 12.92 -1.26 6.74
C ILE A 44 14.37 -0.75 6.65
N LYS A 45 15.09 -0.68 7.79
CA LYS A 45 16.50 -0.25 7.83
C LYS A 45 17.44 -1.21 7.08
N ASN A 46 17.18 -2.52 7.15
CA ASN A 46 18.02 -3.54 6.53
C ASN A 46 17.73 -3.79 5.06
N PHE A 47 16.59 -3.37 4.56
CA PHE A 47 16.26 -3.40 3.14
C PHE A 47 16.82 -2.15 2.46
N LYS A 48 17.82 -2.31 1.61
CA LYS A 48 18.49 -1.19 0.94
C LYS A 48 17.72 -0.61 -0.25
N GLY A 49 16.63 -1.25 -0.66
CA GLY A 49 15.80 -0.82 -1.78
C GLY A 49 14.64 0.10 -1.37
N LYS A 50 13.72 0.30 -2.28
CA LYS A 50 12.49 1.08 -2.07
C LYS A 50 11.34 0.17 -1.69
N ILE A 51 10.52 0.59 -0.74
CA ILE A 51 9.30 -0.11 -0.36
C ILE A 51 8.12 0.82 -0.63
N LEU A 52 7.19 0.36 -1.44
CA LEU A 52 5.97 1.07 -1.77
C LEU A 52 4.77 0.37 -1.15
N ASN A 53 3.73 1.13 -0.87
CA ASN A 53 2.42 0.61 -0.50
C ASN A 53 1.33 1.37 -1.25
N ILE A 54 0.23 0.69 -1.53
CA ILE A 54 -1.00 1.33 -1.97
C ILE A 54 -2.01 1.28 -0.83
N HIS A 55 -2.60 2.45 -0.49
CA HIS A 55 -3.53 2.62 0.61
C HIS A 55 -4.88 3.14 0.09
N PRO A 56 -6.01 2.54 0.48
CA PRO A 56 -7.33 2.87 -0.06
C PRO A 56 -7.96 4.10 0.60
N SER A 57 -7.23 5.19 0.71
CA SER A 57 -7.72 6.51 1.10
C SER A 57 -6.87 7.62 0.47
N LEU A 58 -7.35 8.86 0.55
CA LEU A 58 -6.58 10.06 0.21
C LEU A 58 -5.73 10.47 1.43
N LEU A 59 -4.56 9.84 1.58
CA LEU A 59 -3.65 10.17 2.69
C LEU A 59 -3.31 11.67 2.72
N PRO A 60 -3.18 12.26 3.90
CA PRO A 60 -3.09 11.66 5.25
C PRO A 60 -4.41 11.26 5.89
N LYS A 61 -5.54 11.38 5.18
CA LYS A 61 -6.87 11.04 5.67
C LYS A 61 -7.05 9.53 5.78
N TYR A 62 -7.60 9.07 6.90
CA TYR A 62 -7.90 7.65 7.16
C TYR A 62 -6.72 6.70 7.00
N LYS A 63 -5.67 6.93 7.77
CA LYS A 63 -4.61 5.94 7.95
C LYS A 63 -5.17 4.66 8.61
N GLY A 64 -4.57 3.51 8.31
CA GLY A 64 -4.97 2.23 8.88
C GLY A 64 -6.20 1.63 8.22
N LEU A 65 -7.00 0.91 9.01
CA LEU A 65 -8.10 0.08 8.53
C LEU A 65 -9.43 0.83 8.39
N ASN A 66 -10.40 0.17 7.72
CA ASN A 66 -11.81 0.61 7.58
C ASN A 66 -11.96 1.99 6.93
N THR A 67 -11.16 2.28 5.93
CA THR A 67 -11.14 3.59 5.25
C THR A 67 -12.45 3.90 4.55
N HIS A 68 -13.07 2.92 3.89
CA HIS A 68 -14.33 3.07 3.16
C HIS A 68 -15.49 3.35 4.11
N GLU A 69 -15.60 2.60 5.20
CA GLU A 69 -16.61 2.84 6.25
C GLU A 69 -16.47 4.24 6.84
N LYS A 70 -15.25 4.65 7.15
CA LYS A 70 -14.97 5.98 7.71
C LYS A 70 -15.39 7.09 6.76
N ALA A 71 -15.08 6.96 5.47
CA ALA A 71 -15.45 7.94 4.44
C ALA A 71 -16.97 8.05 4.27
N ILE A 72 -17.68 6.92 4.22
CA ILE A 72 -19.15 6.88 4.13
C ILE A 72 -19.79 7.47 5.40
N LYS A 73 -19.37 7.03 6.58
CA LYS A 73 -19.90 7.51 7.87
C LYS A 73 -19.72 9.02 8.05
N LYS A 74 -18.60 9.57 7.58
CA LYS A 74 -18.33 11.01 7.64
C LYS A 74 -18.96 11.80 6.49
N LYS A 75 -19.69 11.12 5.59
CA LYS A 75 -20.34 11.75 4.43
C LYS A 75 -19.36 12.54 3.56
N ASP A 76 -18.15 12.02 3.39
CA ASP A 76 -17.17 12.64 2.53
C ASP A 76 -17.66 12.68 1.07
N LYS A 77 -17.36 13.76 0.37
CA LYS A 77 -17.68 13.89 -1.07
C LYS A 77 -16.75 13.05 -1.95
N TYR A 78 -15.55 12.82 -1.47
CA TYR A 78 -14.50 12.10 -2.19
C TYR A 78 -13.75 11.16 -1.25
N SER A 79 -13.34 10.03 -1.80
CA SER A 79 -12.31 9.15 -1.28
C SER A 79 -11.27 8.91 -2.37
N GLY A 80 -10.50 7.86 -2.29
CA GLY A 80 -9.52 7.50 -3.31
C GLY A 80 -8.48 6.53 -2.83
N CYS A 81 -7.36 6.51 -3.51
CA CYS A 81 -6.20 5.71 -3.15
C CYS A 81 -4.90 6.50 -3.28
N THR A 82 -3.91 6.06 -2.54
CA THR A 82 -2.59 6.69 -2.45
C THR A 82 -1.51 5.64 -2.60
N VAL A 83 -0.55 5.86 -3.49
CA VAL A 83 0.72 5.15 -3.51
C VAL A 83 1.77 6.00 -2.80
N HIS A 84 2.46 5.42 -1.84
CA HIS A 84 3.44 6.11 -1.02
C HIS A 84 4.65 5.23 -0.70
N PHE A 85 5.75 5.84 -0.35
CA PHE A 85 6.88 5.13 0.23
C PHE A 85 6.55 4.65 1.64
N VAL A 86 7.06 3.50 2.02
CA VAL A 86 6.89 2.94 3.36
C VAL A 86 8.04 3.39 4.25
N ASN A 87 7.71 3.93 5.39
CA ASN A 87 8.63 4.22 6.49
C ASN A 87 8.18 3.52 7.78
N SER A 88 8.82 3.79 8.89
CA SER A 88 8.52 3.14 10.18
C SER A 88 7.21 3.61 10.84
N LYS A 89 6.51 4.57 10.25
CA LYS A 89 5.22 5.08 10.74
C LYS A 89 4.11 4.62 9.80
N LEU A 90 3.00 4.17 10.35
CA LEU A 90 1.85 3.69 9.58
C LEU A 90 1.36 4.76 8.60
N ASP A 91 1.27 4.39 7.31
CA ASP A 91 0.73 5.20 6.21
C ASP A 91 1.19 6.66 6.23
N SER A 92 2.46 6.88 6.51
CA SER A 92 3.04 8.22 6.73
C SER A 92 4.25 8.54 5.87
N GLY A 93 4.61 7.65 4.93
CA GLY A 93 5.71 7.90 4.00
C GLY A 93 5.33 8.92 2.92
N GLU A 94 6.33 9.40 2.22
CA GLU A 94 6.17 10.35 1.11
C GLU A 94 5.21 9.81 0.05
N ILE A 95 4.26 10.65 -0.35
CA ILE A 95 3.25 10.33 -1.36
C ILE A 95 3.87 10.42 -2.75
N ILE A 96 3.73 9.36 -3.53
CA ILE A 96 4.19 9.29 -4.92
C ILE A 96 3.09 9.75 -5.86
N ASN A 97 1.88 9.23 -5.67
CA ASN A 97 0.73 9.55 -6.50
C ASN A 97 -0.59 9.23 -5.77
N GLN A 98 -1.65 9.96 -6.13
CA GLN A 98 -2.99 9.76 -5.58
C GLN A 98 -4.04 9.81 -6.67
N LYS A 99 -5.14 9.08 -6.47
CA LYS A 99 -6.33 9.15 -7.33
C LYS A 99 -7.57 9.41 -6.49
N LYS A 100 -8.27 10.49 -6.83
CA LYS A 100 -9.55 10.88 -6.22
C LYS A 100 -10.71 10.13 -6.86
N VAL A 101 -11.64 9.66 -6.04
CA VAL A 101 -12.87 8.97 -6.43
C VAL A 101 -14.06 9.65 -5.77
N ARG A 102 -15.07 10.03 -6.57
CA ARG A 102 -16.29 10.64 -6.02
C ARG A 102 -17.16 9.59 -5.33
N ILE A 103 -17.64 9.91 -4.14
CA ILE A 103 -18.58 9.11 -3.39
C ILE A 103 -20.01 9.53 -3.80
N SER A 104 -20.82 8.57 -4.22
CA SER A 104 -22.24 8.75 -4.49
C SER A 104 -23.06 8.61 -3.19
N LYS A 105 -24.23 9.24 -3.14
CA LYS A 105 -25.18 9.07 -2.03
C LYS A 105 -25.65 7.61 -1.85
N LEU A 106 -25.55 6.81 -2.91
CA LEU A 106 -25.94 5.39 -2.92
C LEU A 106 -24.77 4.45 -2.61
N ASP A 107 -23.57 4.97 -2.45
CA ASP A 107 -22.42 4.11 -2.16
C ASP A 107 -22.49 3.54 -0.74
N THR A 108 -22.22 2.26 -0.67
CA THR A 108 -21.89 1.53 0.55
C THR A 108 -20.38 1.38 0.68
N PRO A 109 -19.83 0.97 1.82
CA PRO A 109 -18.40 0.64 1.93
C PRO A 109 -17.93 -0.33 0.85
N ASP A 110 -18.74 -1.36 0.52
CA ASP A 110 -18.40 -2.38 -0.49
C ASP A 110 -18.39 -1.81 -1.91
N THR A 111 -19.38 -1.00 -2.30
CA THR A 111 -19.41 -0.39 -3.63
C THR A 111 -18.31 0.63 -3.80
N LEU A 112 -18.00 1.39 -2.75
CA LEU A 112 -16.88 2.34 -2.75
C LEU A 112 -15.54 1.60 -2.86
N ALA A 113 -15.36 0.49 -2.13
CA ALA A 113 -14.18 -0.34 -2.22
C ALA A 113 -13.92 -0.84 -3.65
N LYS A 114 -14.96 -1.33 -4.33
CA LYS A 114 -14.87 -1.76 -5.74
C LYS A 114 -14.47 -0.63 -6.68
N LYS A 115 -15.05 0.56 -6.52
CA LYS A 115 -14.68 1.74 -7.31
C LYS A 115 -13.21 2.13 -7.10
N ILE A 116 -12.75 2.11 -5.87
CA ILE A 116 -11.38 2.47 -5.52
C ILE A 116 -10.41 1.41 -6.05
N LEU A 117 -10.72 0.13 -5.93
CA LEU A 117 -9.88 -0.96 -6.44
C LEU A 117 -9.58 -0.83 -7.94
N ILE A 118 -10.56 -0.41 -8.74
CA ILE A 118 -10.37 -0.14 -10.17
C ILE A 118 -9.30 0.96 -10.38
N GLN A 119 -9.31 1.99 -9.53
CA GLN A 119 -8.32 3.06 -9.61
C GLN A 119 -6.96 2.64 -9.08
N GLU A 120 -6.91 1.80 -8.05
CA GLU A 120 -5.67 1.22 -7.53
C GLU A 120 -4.92 0.44 -8.61
N HIS A 121 -5.64 -0.41 -9.36
CA HIS A 121 -5.06 -1.20 -10.46
C HIS A 121 -4.46 -0.33 -11.58
N LYS A 122 -4.94 0.89 -11.75
CA LYS A 122 -4.38 1.86 -12.73
C LYS A 122 -3.25 2.68 -12.12
N LEU A 123 -3.43 3.11 -10.87
CA LEU A 123 -2.52 4.01 -10.19
C LEU A 123 -1.18 3.35 -9.83
N TYR A 124 -1.24 2.11 -9.33
CA TYR A 124 -0.05 1.45 -8.80
C TYR A 124 1.02 1.20 -9.88
N PRO A 125 0.70 0.58 -11.03
CA PRO A 125 1.67 0.45 -12.13
C PRO A 125 2.23 1.79 -12.59
N ALA A 126 1.38 2.82 -12.73
CA ALA A 126 1.83 4.16 -13.13
C ALA A 126 2.81 4.77 -12.12
N ALA A 127 2.55 4.59 -10.81
CA ALA A 127 3.46 5.05 -9.77
C ALA A 127 4.81 4.31 -9.79
N ILE A 128 4.79 3.00 -10.05
CA ILE A 128 6.01 2.20 -10.19
C ILE A 128 6.85 2.68 -11.37
N LEU A 129 6.23 2.86 -12.54
CA LEU A 129 6.91 3.39 -13.72
C LEU A 129 7.54 4.76 -13.46
N LYS A 130 6.82 5.63 -12.77
CA LYS A 130 7.31 6.97 -12.40
C LYS A 130 8.59 6.91 -11.56
N ILE A 131 8.66 6.03 -10.56
CA ILE A 131 9.86 5.92 -9.69
C ILE A 131 11.02 5.18 -10.33
N LEU A 132 10.75 4.35 -11.33
CA LEU A 132 11.78 3.68 -12.13
C LEU A 132 12.27 4.55 -13.30
N SER A 133 11.72 5.74 -13.48
CA SER A 133 12.00 6.65 -14.58
C SER A 133 11.79 6.02 -15.97
N LEU A 134 10.75 5.20 -16.06
CA LEU A 134 10.35 4.51 -17.31
C LEU A 134 9.17 5.21 -17.98
#